data_f8a494dd3fc36aad7647d269e00f07c5
#
_entry.id   f8a494dd3fc36aad7647d269e00f07c5
#
_cell.length_a   1.000
_cell.length_b   1.000
_cell.length_c   1.000
_cell.angle_alpha   90.00
_cell.angle_beta   90.00
_cell.angle_gamma   90.00
#
_symmetry.space_group_name_H-M   'P 1'
#
loop_
_entity.id
_entity.type
_entity.pdbx_description
1 polymer ?
#
loop_
_entity_poly.entity_id
_entity_poly.type
_entity_poly.pdbx_seq_one_letter_code
_entity_poly.pdbx_strand_id
1 'polypeptide(L)'
;MNEDFFKLIEQYDTITIFGHIYPDGDCYGSEIGLRETLRHFYPNKKIYALGSGFKRRPKDFPGMDEVDDETIKNSLAIIVDLAGLDRLEDKRATTALALAKVDHHIFQQAFGVVDIVKEDYVSATLILAEMLIDHFGYVPKSAAGPLLLGLITDSGRFLYQPIDSKTLITAAKLAECGASFKEIYDVLYLVEEKSLRFKGYIFLNYLKHPSGIAYMVLSKELSLIHI
;
A
#
# COMPACT_ATOMS: atom_id res chain seq x y z
N MET A 1 3.89 2.04 -21.58
CA MET A 1 3.67 1.33 -20.30
C MET A 1 2.41 1.76 -19.58
N ASN A 2 2.23 3.03 -19.21
CA ASN A 2 0.98 3.45 -18.53
C ASN A 2 -0.27 3.22 -19.41
N GLU A 3 -0.21 3.57 -20.69
CA GLU A 3 -1.30 3.31 -21.64
C GLU A 3 -1.61 1.82 -21.81
N ASP A 4 -0.60 0.97 -21.82
CA ASP A 4 -0.78 -0.48 -21.97
C ASP A 4 -1.45 -1.09 -20.74
N PHE A 5 -1.19 -0.54 -19.54
CA PHE A 5 -1.85 -0.93 -18.30
C PHE A 5 -3.36 -0.64 -18.36
N PHE A 6 -3.75 0.56 -18.78
CA PHE A 6 -5.18 0.91 -18.89
C PHE A 6 -5.86 0.14 -20.02
N LYS A 7 -5.21 -0.05 -21.18
CA LYS A 7 -5.73 -0.91 -22.25
C LYS A 7 -5.94 -2.35 -21.79
N LEU A 8 -5.06 -2.87 -20.91
CA LEU A 8 -5.24 -4.20 -20.33
C LEU A 8 -6.45 -4.23 -19.40
N ILE A 9 -6.61 -3.24 -18.53
CA ILE A 9 -7.80 -3.10 -17.66
C ILE A 9 -9.10 -3.08 -18.48
N GLU A 10 -9.12 -2.41 -19.61
CA GLU A 10 -10.31 -2.32 -20.47
C GLU A 10 -10.77 -3.67 -21.03
N GLN A 11 -9.85 -4.62 -21.25
CA GLN A 11 -10.14 -5.95 -21.82
C GLN A 11 -10.86 -6.90 -20.86
N TYR A 12 -10.88 -6.62 -19.55
CA TYR A 12 -11.43 -7.53 -18.53
C TYR A 12 -12.62 -6.90 -17.82
N ASP A 13 -13.72 -7.63 -17.69
CA ASP A 13 -14.90 -7.21 -16.92
C ASP A 13 -14.70 -7.34 -15.41
N THR A 14 -13.83 -8.29 -15.01
CA THR A 14 -13.50 -8.55 -13.60
C THR A 14 -12.02 -8.28 -13.35
N ILE A 15 -11.73 -7.49 -12.30
CA ILE A 15 -10.39 -7.15 -11.85
C ILE A 15 -10.26 -7.48 -10.38
N THR A 16 -9.19 -8.18 -10.02
CA THR A 16 -8.83 -8.50 -8.64
C THR A 16 -7.47 -7.90 -8.33
N ILE A 17 -7.33 -7.26 -7.17
CA ILE A 17 -6.12 -6.56 -6.77
C ILE A 17 -5.57 -7.22 -5.52
N PHE A 18 -4.27 -7.49 -5.50
CA PHE A 18 -3.59 -8.24 -4.46
C PHE A 18 -2.30 -7.56 -4.05
N GLY A 19 -1.92 -7.76 -2.79
CA GLY A 19 -0.68 -7.28 -2.23
C GLY A 19 0.13 -8.36 -1.51
N HIS A 20 1.06 -7.93 -0.68
CA HIS A 20 1.97 -8.82 0.03
C HIS A 20 1.44 -9.26 1.41
N ILE A 21 2.02 -10.37 1.94
CA ILE A 21 1.80 -10.81 3.33
C ILE A 21 2.18 -9.71 4.32
N TYR A 22 1.39 -9.56 5.40
CA TYR A 22 1.56 -8.51 6.39
C TYR A 22 1.49 -7.10 5.76
N PRO A 23 0.38 -6.76 5.11
CA PRO A 23 0.26 -5.51 4.37
C PRO A 23 0.50 -4.31 5.26
N ASP A 24 1.29 -3.38 4.76
CA ASP A 24 1.52 -2.07 5.36
C ASP A 24 0.63 -0.99 4.74
N GLY A 25 0.96 0.27 4.95
CA GLY A 25 0.16 1.37 4.41
C GLY A 25 0.28 1.52 2.90
N ASP A 26 1.45 1.19 2.31
CA ASP A 26 1.65 1.29 0.85
C ASP A 26 0.93 0.17 0.11
N CYS A 27 1.05 -1.06 0.59
CA CYS A 27 0.31 -2.19 0.05
C CYS A 27 -1.20 -1.94 0.07
N TYR A 28 -1.77 -1.66 1.25
CA TYR A 28 -3.19 -1.36 1.42
C TYR A 28 -3.63 -0.13 0.60
N GLY A 29 -2.84 0.95 0.66
CA GLY A 29 -3.13 2.19 -0.05
C GLY A 29 -3.17 1.99 -1.56
N SER A 30 -2.28 1.17 -2.09
CA SER A 30 -2.21 0.78 -3.50
C SER A 30 -3.42 -0.06 -3.91
N GLU A 31 -3.78 -1.08 -3.12
CA GLU A 31 -4.93 -1.94 -3.39
C GLU A 31 -6.24 -1.16 -3.38
N ILE A 32 -6.51 -0.40 -2.32
CA ILE A 32 -7.75 0.34 -2.16
C ILE A 32 -7.80 1.56 -3.08
N GLY A 33 -6.70 2.29 -3.21
CA GLY A 33 -6.64 3.46 -4.09
C GLY A 33 -6.90 3.11 -5.55
N LEU A 34 -6.33 2.01 -6.04
CA LEU A 34 -6.59 1.51 -7.39
C LEU A 34 -8.04 1.04 -7.52
N ARG A 35 -8.54 0.20 -6.58
CA ARG A 35 -9.92 -0.28 -6.59
C ARG A 35 -10.95 0.83 -6.64
N GLU A 36 -10.86 1.79 -5.72
CA GLU A 36 -11.83 2.87 -5.61
C GLU A 36 -11.82 3.77 -6.86
N THR A 37 -10.63 4.03 -7.40
CA THR A 37 -10.51 4.81 -8.64
C THR A 37 -11.13 4.07 -9.82
N LEU A 38 -10.80 2.80 -10.00
CA LEU A 38 -11.35 2.01 -11.10
C LEU A 38 -12.87 1.81 -10.96
N ARG A 39 -13.40 1.58 -9.76
CA ARG A 39 -14.86 1.50 -9.53
C ARG A 39 -15.57 2.79 -9.89
N HIS A 40 -14.93 3.94 -9.65
CA HIS A 40 -15.51 5.25 -10.00
C HIS A 40 -15.61 5.47 -11.51
N PHE A 41 -14.53 5.18 -12.25
CA PHE A 41 -14.47 5.45 -13.69
C PHE A 41 -14.98 4.30 -14.56
N TYR A 42 -15.03 3.08 -14.04
CA TYR A 42 -15.56 1.89 -14.72
C TYR A 42 -16.70 1.23 -13.92
N PRO A 43 -17.85 1.91 -13.76
CA PRO A 43 -18.93 1.46 -12.87
C PRO A 43 -19.56 0.11 -13.27
N ASN A 44 -19.36 -0.32 -14.50
CA ASN A 44 -19.88 -1.60 -15.02
C ASN A 44 -18.91 -2.78 -14.78
N LYS A 45 -17.67 -2.53 -14.37
CA LYS A 45 -16.70 -3.59 -14.08
C LYS A 45 -16.81 -4.07 -12.63
N LYS A 46 -16.50 -5.34 -12.42
CA LYS A 46 -16.40 -5.95 -11.09
C LYS A 46 -14.95 -5.81 -10.61
N ILE A 47 -14.71 -5.02 -9.57
CA ILE A 47 -13.35 -4.70 -9.11
C ILE A 47 -13.24 -4.95 -7.62
N TYR A 48 -12.26 -5.75 -7.22
CA TYR A 48 -12.09 -6.23 -5.86
C TYR A 48 -10.63 -6.08 -5.40
N ALA A 49 -10.43 -5.68 -4.14
CA ALA A 49 -9.14 -5.69 -3.46
C ALA A 49 -9.16 -6.75 -2.36
N LEU A 50 -8.23 -7.69 -2.40
CA LEU A 50 -8.27 -8.94 -1.65
C LEU A 50 -7.04 -9.09 -0.75
N GLY A 51 -7.26 -9.40 0.51
CA GLY A 51 -6.20 -9.59 1.50
C GLY A 51 -6.64 -9.18 2.89
N SER A 52 -5.72 -9.18 3.85
CA SER A 52 -6.03 -8.86 5.26
C SER A 52 -6.16 -7.36 5.54
N GLY A 53 -5.63 -6.52 4.66
CA GLY A 53 -5.64 -5.07 4.77
C GLY A 53 -4.76 -4.53 5.90
N PHE A 54 -4.69 -3.21 6.01
CA PHE A 54 -3.88 -2.50 7.00
C PHE A 54 -4.74 -2.01 8.19
N LYS A 55 -4.36 -2.37 9.43
CA LYS A 55 -5.17 -2.07 10.63
C LYS A 55 -5.06 -0.62 11.10
N ARG A 56 -3.90 0.03 10.89
CA ARG A 56 -3.64 1.42 11.35
C ARG A 56 -4.07 2.44 10.31
N ARG A 57 -5.36 2.47 10.00
CA ARG A 57 -5.97 3.41 9.05
C ARG A 57 -7.18 4.13 9.65
N PRO A 58 -7.59 5.29 9.13
CA PRO A 58 -8.86 5.92 9.47
C PRO A 58 -10.03 4.93 9.34
N LYS A 59 -11.01 5.03 10.25
CA LYS A 59 -12.11 4.05 10.33
C LYS A 59 -13.05 4.07 9.14
N ASP A 60 -13.14 5.21 8.48
CA ASP A 60 -13.96 5.45 7.28
C ASP A 60 -13.28 5.01 5.98
N PHE A 61 -12.01 4.61 6.03
CA PHE A 61 -11.34 4.04 4.86
C PHE A 61 -11.90 2.66 4.53
N PRO A 62 -12.11 2.35 3.24
CA PRO A 62 -12.74 1.11 2.81
C PRO A 62 -12.01 -0.15 3.29
N GLY A 63 -12.75 -1.20 3.58
CA GLY A 63 -12.21 -2.53 3.88
C GLY A 63 -11.83 -3.30 2.61
N MET A 64 -11.21 -4.48 2.81
CA MET A 64 -10.93 -5.44 1.75
C MET A 64 -12.23 -6.17 1.36
N ASP A 65 -12.24 -6.71 0.13
CA ASP A 65 -13.35 -7.51 -0.39
C ASP A 65 -13.07 -9.01 -0.19
N GLU A 66 -14.12 -9.82 -0.31
CA GLU A 66 -14.03 -11.29 -0.35
C GLU A 66 -14.74 -11.78 -1.60
N VAL A 67 -14.10 -12.69 -2.33
CA VAL A 67 -14.66 -13.33 -3.53
C VAL A 67 -14.30 -14.82 -3.57
N ASP A 68 -15.07 -15.59 -4.34
CA ASP A 68 -14.79 -16.97 -4.60
C ASP A 68 -13.63 -17.18 -5.60
N ASP A 69 -13.16 -18.42 -5.69
CA ASP A 69 -12.05 -18.78 -6.59
C ASP A 69 -12.43 -18.63 -8.07
N GLU A 70 -13.68 -18.80 -8.43
CA GLU A 70 -14.15 -18.69 -9.81
C GLU A 70 -14.09 -17.23 -10.29
N THR A 71 -14.41 -16.28 -9.41
CA THR A 71 -14.27 -14.85 -9.68
C THR A 71 -12.80 -14.49 -9.97
N ILE A 72 -11.85 -15.01 -9.18
CA ILE A 72 -10.42 -14.78 -9.38
C ILE A 72 -9.94 -15.41 -10.69
N LYS A 73 -10.31 -16.68 -10.96
CA LYS A 73 -9.91 -17.38 -12.19
C LYS A 73 -10.34 -16.67 -13.47
N ASN A 74 -11.47 -15.96 -13.43
CA ASN A 74 -12.02 -15.21 -14.56
C ASN A 74 -11.66 -13.73 -14.56
N SER A 75 -10.61 -13.31 -13.83
CA SER A 75 -10.21 -11.90 -13.69
C SER A 75 -8.85 -11.59 -14.30
N LEU A 76 -8.58 -10.30 -14.46
CA LEU A 76 -7.24 -9.74 -14.48
C LEU A 76 -6.81 -9.54 -13.01
N ALA A 77 -5.75 -10.22 -12.57
CA ALA A 77 -5.17 -9.97 -11.26
C ALA A 77 -4.07 -8.91 -11.37
N ILE A 78 -4.22 -7.81 -10.62
CA ILE A 78 -3.22 -6.75 -10.51
C ILE A 78 -2.53 -6.91 -9.16
N ILE A 79 -1.22 -7.13 -9.20
CA ILE A 79 -0.40 -7.30 -8.01
C ILE A 79 0.34 -5.99 -7.76
N VAL A 80 0.16 -5.42 -6.57
CA VAL A 80 0.74 -4.14 -6.19
C VAL A 80 1.74 -4.31 -5.05
N ASP A 81 2.77 -3.46 -5.05
CA ASP A 81 3.76 -3.35 -3.97
C ASP A 81 4.44 -4.69 -3.63
N LEU A 82 4.90 -5.41 -4.66
CA LEU A 82 5.46 -6.74 -4.51
C LEU A 82 6.57 -7.02 -5.52
N ALA A 83 7.80 -7.27 -5.03
CA ALA A 83 8.94 -7.59 -5.88
C ALA A 83 8.85 -8.99 -6.51
N GLY A 84 8.40 -9.99 -5.74
CA GLY A 84 8.30 -11.40 -6.16
C GLY A 84 7.13 -12.14 -5.53
N LEU A 85 6.59 -13.14 -6.24
CA LEU A 85 5.39 -13.88 -5.87
C LEU A 85 5.51 -14.74 -4.58
N ASP A 86 6.70 -14.91 -4.04
CA ASP A 86 6.94 -15.61 -2.77
C ASP A 86 6.24 -14.93 -1.59
N ARG A 87 6.17 -13.59 -1.61
CA ARG A 87 5.51 -12.78 -0.59
C ARG A 87 4.04 -12.46 -0.87
N LEU A 88 3.47 -12.93 -1.97
CA LEU A 88 2.06 -12.73 -2.29
C LEU A 88 1.15 -13.31 -1.18
N GLU A 89 0.22 -12.51 -0.64
CA GLU A 89 -0.64 -12.94 0.47
C GLU A 89 -1.62 -14.02 0.03
N ASP A 90 -2.36 -13.76 -1.02
CA ASP A 90 -3.33 -14.71 -1.57
C ASP A 90 -2.82 -15.35 -2.87
N LYS A 91 -2.34 -16.59 -2.75
CA LYS A 91 -1.78 -17.34 -3.88
C LYS A 91 -2.78 -17.63 -5.00
N ARG A 92 -4.08 -17.48 -4.76
CA ARG A 92 -5.12 -17.64 -5.79
C ARG A 92 -4.95 -16.64 -6.93
N ALA A 93 -4.32 -15.49 -6.69
CA ALA A 93 -4.01 -14.50 -7.74
C ALA A 93 -3.32 -15.15 -8.96
N THR A 94 -2.46 -16.16 -8.75
CA THR A 94 -1.73 -16.82 -9.84
C THR A 94 -2.61 -17.71 -10.72
N THR A 95 -3.90 -17.90 -10.35
CA THR A 95 -4.86 -18.65 -11.15
C THR A 95 -5.70 -17.79 -12.08
N ALA A 96 -5.53 -16.46 -12.03
CA ALA A 96 -6.26 -15.49 -12.87
C ALA A 96 -5.90 -15.66 -14.37
N LEU A 97 -6.76 -15.14 -15.24
CA LEU A 97 -6.56 -15.19 -16.70
C LEU A 97 -5.31 -14.44 -17.14
N ALA A 98 -4.98 -13.34 -16.47
CA ALA A 98 -3.78 -12.57 -16.70
C ALA A 98 -3.31 -11.89 -15.41
N LEU A 99 -2.03 -11.58 -15.35
CA LEU A 99 -1.40 -10.84 -14.27
C LEU A 99 -0.88 -9.49 -14.77
N ALA A 100 -0.96 -8.47 -13.94
CA ALA A 100 -0.25 -7.20 -14.11
C ALA A 100 0.45 -6.86 -12.79
N LYS A 101 1.50 -6.03 -12.87
CA LYS A 101 2.30 -5.62 -11.71
C LYS A 101 2.46 -4.10 -11.66
N VAL A 102 2.35 -3.53 -10.45
CA VAL A 102 2.80 -2.16 -10.16
C VAL A 102 3.61 -2.18 -8.87
N ASP A 103 4.89 -1.81 -8.96
CA ASP A 103 5.84 -2.00 -7.88
C ASP A 103 6.96 -0.93 -7.90
N HIS A 104 7.53 -0.65 -6.73
CA HIS A 104 8.66 0.28 -6.57
C HIS A 104 9.92 -0.38 -6.00
N HIS A 105 9.86 -1.66 -5.66
CA HIS A 105 11.02 -2.40 -5.17
C HIS A 105 12.06 -2.65 -6.27
N ILE A 106 13.28 -3.00 -5.85
CA ILE A 106 14.32 -3.48 -6.77
C ILE A 106 13.76 -4.66 -7.56
N PHE A 107 13.86 -4.58 -8.89
CA PHE A 107 13.32 -5.59 -9.78
C PHE A 107 13.92 -6.97 -9.50
N GLN A 108 13.07 -7.96 -9.28
CA GLN A 108 13.47 -9.35 -9.07
C GLN A 108 13.05 -10.25 -10.23
N GLN A 109 11.76 -10.16 -10.63
CA GLN A 109 11.23 -10.97 -11.73
C GLN A 109 10.03 -10.28 -12.39
N ALA A 110 9.86 -10.53 -13.69
CA ALA A 110 8.64 -10.23 -14.42
C ALA A 110 7.65 -11.38 -14.23
N PHE A 111 6.38 -11.06 -14.01
CA PHE A 111 5.33 -12.09 -13.93
C PHE A 111 3.99 -11.63 -14.51
N GLY A 112 3.85 -10.37 -14.83
CA GLY A 112 2.66 -9.82 -15.49
C GLY A 112 2.81 -9.73 -17.02
N VAL A 113 1.68 -9.62 -17.73
CA VAL A 113 1.65 -9.20 -19.14
C VAL A 113 2.03 -7.73 -19.27
N VAL A 114 1.82 -6.97 -18.19
CA VAL A 114 2.30 -5.59 -18.03
C VAL A 114 2.90 -5.48 -16.63
N ASP A 115 4.20 -5.18 -16.56
CA ASP A 115 4.92 -4.90 -15.33
C ASP A 115 5.36 -3.44 -15.31
N ILE A 116 4.85 -2.66 -14.35
CA ILE A 116 5.27 -1.29 -14.10
C ILE A 116 6.12 -1.30 -12.83
N VAL A 117 7.44 -1.23 -13.00
CA VAL A 117 8.40 -1.18 -11.89
C VAL A 117 9.19 0.11 -11.99
N LYS A 118 9.17 0.91 -10.91
CA LYS A 118 9.88 2.19 -10.83
C LYS A 118 10.66 2.26 -9.52
N GLU A 119 11.90 1.77 -9.55
CA GLU A 119 12.78 1.65 -8.38
C GLU A 119 13.20 2.99 -7.75
N ASP A 120 13.07 4.09 -8.49
CA ASP A 120 13.34 5.46 -8.05
C ASP A 120 12.14 6.13 -7.37
N TYR A 121 10.99 5.44 -7.31
CA TYR A 121 9.79 5.93 -6.63
C TYR A 121 9.80 5.50 -5.16
N VAL A 122 9.34 6.42 -4.31
CA VAL A 122 9.31 6.19 -2.85
C VAL A 122 8.26 5.17 -2.41
N SER A 123 7.25 4.90 -3.25
CA SER A 123 6.15 3.97 -2.93
C SER A 123 5.38 3.54 -4.18
N ALA A 124 4.72 2.40 -4.13
CA ALA A 124 3.79 1.95 -5.17
C ALA A 124 2.56 2.86 -5.26
N THR A 125 2.08 3.41 -4.14
CA THR A 125 1.01 4.41 -4.11
C THR A 125 1.38 5.69 -4.86
N LEU A 126 2.65 6.14 -4.84
CA LEU A 126 3.08 7.29 -5.64
C LEU A 126 2.97 7.00 -7.13
N ILE A 127 3.42 5.82 -7.57
CA ILE A 127 3.31 5.38 -8.98
C ILE A 127 1.83 5.37 -9.40
N LEU A 128 0.99 4.72 -8.61
CA LEU A 128 -0.45 4.61 -8.90
C LEU A 128 -1.13 5.98 -8.90
N ALA A 129 -0.87 6.84 -7.90
CA ALA A 129 -1.48 8.16 -7.82
C ALA A 129 -1.18 9.00 -9.06
N GLU A 130 0.08 9.03 -9.51
CA GLU A 130 0.46 9.73 -10.73
C GLU A 130 -0.24 9.14 -11.95
N MET A 131 -0.17 7.83 -12.14
CA MET A 131 -0.79 7.16 -13.29
C MET A 131 -2.29 7.41 -13.36
N LEU A 132 -2.99 7.30 -12.22
CA LEU A 132 -4.44 7.48 -12.13
C LEU A 132 -4.84 8.95 -12.38
N ILE A 133 -4.12 9.89 -11.77
CA ILE A 133 -4.39 11.33 -11.97
C ILE A 133 -4.06 11.74 -13.41
N ASP A 134 -2.98 11.26 -13.98
CA ASP A 134 -2.61 11.59 -15.37
C ASP A 134 -3.60 11.02 -16.38
N HIS A 135 -4.18 9.83 -16.11
CA HIS A 135 -5.15 9.18 -17.02
C HIS A 135 -6.57 9.74 -16.88
N PHE A 136 -7.05 9.95 -15.64
CA PHE A 136 -8.44 10.33 -15.35
C PHE A 136 -8.61 11.83 -15.00
N GLY A 137 -7.52 12.57 -14.78
CA GLY A 137 -7.54 13.95 -14.34
C GLY A 137 -7.62 14.13 -12.82
N TYR A 138 -8.20 13.18 -12.10
CA TYR A 138 -8.32 13.15 -10.64
C TYR A 138 -8.57 11.73 -10.12
N VAL A 139 -8.53 11.54 -8.79
CA VAL A 139 -9.02 10.32 -8.13
C VAL A 139 -10.18 10.66 -7.19
N PRO A 140 -11.16 9.76 -6.97
CA PRO A 140 -12.24 10.02 -6.03
C PRO A 140 -11.73 10.11 -4.59
N LYS A 141 -12.46 10.82 -3.71
CA LYS A 141 -12.09 10.99 -2.30
C LYS A 141 -11.84 9.65 -1.59
N SER A 142 -12.61 8.61 -1.92
CA SER A 142 -12.45 7.26 -1.36
C SER A 142 -11.12 6.61 -1.70
N ALA A 143 -10.48 7.01 -2.80
CA ALA A 143 -9.16 6.55 -3.23
C ALA A 143 -8.04 7.47 -2.73
N ALA A 144 -8.27 8.78 -2.70
CA ALA A 144 -7.25 9.77 -2.38
C ALA A 144 -6.64 9.58 -0.98
N GLY A 145 -7.48 9.30 0.02
CA GLY A 145 -7.03 9.05 1.40
C GLY A 145 -6.12 7.82 1.52
N PRO A 146 -6.54 6.62 1.05
CA PRO A 146 -5.69 5.43 1.02
C PRO A 146 -4.37 5.62 0.26
N LEU A 147 -4.37 6.25 -0.93
CA LEU A 147 -3.15 6.56 -1.67
C LEU A 147 -2.20 7.47 -0.87
N LEU A 148 -2.74 8.51 -0.22
CA LEU A 148 -1.93 9.38 0.63
C LEU A 148 -1.40 8.66 1.88
N LEU A 149 -2.17 7.74 2.47
CA LEU A 149 -1.71 6.92 3.59
C LEU A 149 -0.48 6.10 3.22
N GLY A 150 -0.51 5.40 2.07
CA GLY A 150 0.63 4.63 1.59
C GLY A 150 1.85 5.51 1.35
N LEU A 151 1.68 6.61 0.65
CA LEU A 151 2.75 7.57 0.41
C LEU A 151 3.39 8.09 1.70
N ILE A 152 2.59 8.40 2.73
CA ILE A 152 3.08 8.87 4.04
C ILE A 152 3.82 7.76 4.78
N THR A 153 3.30 6.54 4.78
CA THR A 153 3.93 5.44 5.55
C THR A 153 5.26 5.05 4.95
N ASP A 154 5.34 4.89 3.65
CA ASP A 154 6.53 4.39 2.96
C ASP A 154 7.64 5.45 2.85
N SER A 155 7.28 6.72 2.67
CA SER A 155 8.22 7.83 2.75
C SER A 155 8.71 8.13 4.17
N GLY A 156 8.31 7.34 5.18
CA GLY A 156 8.58 7.64 6.59
C GLY A 156 8.08 9.02 6.98
N ARG A 157 6.89 9.40 6.53
CA ARG A 157 6.27 10.72 6.77
C ARG A 157 7.05 11.86 6.11
N PHE A 158 7.58 11.60 4.92
CA PHE A 158 8.47 12.50 4.17
C PHE A 158 9.78 12.82 4.88
N LEU A 159 10.29 11.90 5.75
CA LEU A 159 11.48 12.13 6.57
C LEU A 159 12.68 11.23 6.22
N TYR A 160 12.46 9.99 5.79
CA TYR A 160 13.52 8.99 5.72
C TYR A 160 13.96 8.61 4.32
N GLN A 161 13.16 8.89 3.31
CA GLN A 161 13.48 8.64 1.91
C GLN A 161 13.86 9.94 1.20
N PRO A 162 14.65 9.88 0.14
CA PRO A 162 14.85 11.04 -0.71
C PRO A 162 13.49 11.52 -1.24
N ILE A 163 13.07 12.70 -0.80
CA ILE A 163 11.79 13.29 -1.20
C ILE A 163 12.07 14.37 -2.24
N ASP A 164 11.50 14.18 -3.41
CA ASP A 164 11.57 15.16 -4.51
C ASP A 164 10.31 16.02 -4.62
N SER A 165 10.34 16.99 -5.51
CA SER A 165 9.19 17.87 -5.77
C SER A 165 7.97 17.10 -6.30
N LYS A 166 8.18 16.03 -7.07
CA LYS A 166 7.14 15.19 -7.64
C LYS A 166 6.33 14.50 -6.55
N THR A 167 7.00 13.92 -5.55
CA THR A 167 6.37 13.31 -4.38
C THR A 167 5.45 14.30 -3.65
N LEU A 168 5.95 15.53 -3.40
CA LEU A 168 5.18 16.57 -2.71
C LEU A 168 4.01 17.11 -3.56
N ILE A 169 4.21 17.27 -4.87
CA ILE A 169 3.15 17.69 -5.79
C ILE A 169 2.04 16.63 -5.84
N THR A 170 2.38 15.35 -5.90
CA THR A 170 1.38 14.27 -5.90
C THR A 170 0.64 14.22 -4.57
N ALA A 171 1.31 14.39 -3.43
CA ALA A 171 0.66 14.51 -2.14
C ALA A 171 -0.31 15.70 -2.08
N ALA A 172 0.06 16.86 -2.65
CA ALA A 172 -0.83 18.02 -2.76
C ALA A 172 -2.06 17.73 -3.63
N LYS A 173 -1.88 17.10 -4.80
CA LYS A 173 -2.99 16.67 -5.66
C LYS A 173 -3.94 15.71 -4.95
N LEU A 174 -3.43 14.76 -4.18
CA LEU A 174 -4.27 13.87 -3.37
C LEU A 174 -5.06 14.63 -2.30
N ALA A 175 -4.47 15.66 -1.68
CA ALA A 175 -5.18 16.53 -0.76
C ALA A 175 -6.28 17.35 -1.46
N GLU A 176 -6.03 17.86 -2.67
CA GLU A 176 -7.04 18.52 -3.51
C GLU A 176 -8.20 17.56 -3.87
N CYS A 177 -7.92 16.27 -4.04
CA CYS A 177 -8.91 15.21 -4.22
C CYS A 177 -9.65 14.83 -2.92
N GLY A 178 -9.35 15.48 -1.79
CA GLY A 178 -10.05 15.33 -0.52
C GLY A 178 -9.39 14.39 0.50
N ALA A 179 -8.14 13.99 0.29
CA ALA A 179 -7.37 13.29 1.32
C ALA A 179 -7.02 14.25 2.49
N SER A 180 -7.09 13.73 3.71
CA SER A 180 -6.80 14.49 4.93
C SER A 180 -5.50 14.03 5.59
N PHE A 181 -4.46 14.84 5.53
CA PHE A 181 -3.24 14.61 6.29
C PHE A 181 -3.51 14.46 7.78
N LYS A 182 -4.40 15.31 8.32
CA LYS A 182 -4.72 15.29 9.74
C LYS A 182 -5.29 13.95 10.17
N GLU A 183 -6.30 13.42 9.47
CA GLU A 183 -6.94 12.15 9.80
C GLU A 183 -5.94 10.97 9.74
N ILE A 184 -5.05 10.97 8.75
CA ILE A 184 -4.01 9.96 8.61
C ILE A 184 -3.00 10.05 9.75
N TYR A 185 -2.48 11.24 10.04
CA TYR A 185 -1.52 11.44 11.12
C TYR A 185 -2.11 11.16 12.49
N ASP A 186 -3.37 11.54 12.75
CA ASP A 186 -4.05 11.24 14.01
C ASP A 186 -4.02 9.72 14.29
N VAL A 187 -4.27 8.88 13.28
CA VAL A 187 -4.22 7.42 13.45
C VAL A 187 -2.80 6.89 13.55
N LEU A 188 -1.87 7.39 12.74
CA LEU A 188 -0.49 6.92 12.75
C LEU A 188 0.27 7.30 14.03
N TYR A 189 -0.07 8.45 14.63
CA TYR A 189 0.54 8.92 15.87
C TYR A 189 -0.22 8.50 17.13
N LEU A 190 -1.40 7.90 17.00
CA LEU A 190 -2.11 7.35 18.15
C LEU A 190 -1.24 6.23 18.77
N VAL A 191 -0.74 6.48 19.96
CA VAL A 191 0.08 5.53 20.71
C VAL A 191 -0.65 5.17 21.99
N GLU A 192 -0.91 3.88 22.19
CA GLU A 192 -1.47 3.39 23.43
C GLU A 192 -0.53 3.67 24.61
N GLU A 193 -1.09 4.00 25.78
CA GLU A 193 -0.33 4.26 27.00
C GLU A 193 0.66 3.14 27.33
N LYS A 194 0.24 1.89 27.14
CA LYS A 194 1.05 0.69 27.30
C LYS A 194 2.33 0.75 26.45
N SER A 195 2.20 1.13 25.17
CA SER A 195 3.34 1.27 24.25
C SER A 195 4.26 2.43 24.64
N LEU A 196 3.69 3.53 25.16
CA LEU A 196 4.48 4.66 25.70
C LEU A 196 5.28 4.25 26.92
N ARG A 197 4.67 3.52 27.87
CA ARG A 197 5.35 2.99 29.05
C ARG A 197 6.49 2.06 28.68
N PHE A 198 6.30 1.20 27.67
CA PHE A 198 7.33 0.31 27.18
C PHE A 198 8.49 1.06 26.50
N LYS A 199 8.19 2.04 25.67
CA LYS A 199 9.23 2.92 25.10
C LYS A 199 10.02 3.61 26.20
N GLY A 200 9.34 4.15 27.22
CA GLY A 200 9.99 4.73 28.41
C GLY A 200 10.90 3.75 29.10
N TYR A 201 10.45 2.51 29.31
CA TYR A 201 11.28 1.45 29.90
C TYR A 201 12.52 1.16 29.06
N ILE A 202 12.40 1.07 27.73
CA ILE A 202 13.55 0.88 26.83
C ILE A 202 14.54 2.03 26.97
N PHE A 203 14.09 3.29 26.92
CA PHE A 203 14.98 4.44 27.02
C PHE A 203 15.69 4.57 28.37
N LEU A 204 15.09 4.08 29.44
CA LEU A 204 15.72 4.10 30.77
C LEU A 204 16.70 2.93 31.01
N ASN A 205 16.58 1.82 30.26
CA ASN A 205 17.28 0.57 30.55
C ASN A 205 18.14 0.05 29.39
N TYR A 206 18.30 0.79 28.29
CA TYR A 206 19.19 0.36 27.22
C TYR A 206 20.66 0.40 27.67
N LEU A 207 21.46 -0.49 27.12
CA LEU A 207 22.90 -0.57 27.32
C LEU A 207 23.62 -0.02 26.09
N LYS A 208 24.79 0.59 26.32
CA LYS A 208 25.66 1.05 25.23
C LYS A 208 26.91 0.15 25.17
N HIS A 209 27.15 -0.39 23.99
CA HIS A 209 28.42 -1.07 23.70
C HIS A 209 29.48 -0.03 23.32
N PRO A 210 30.79 -0.28 23.63
CA PRO A 210 31.88 0.63 23.25
C PRO A 210 31.96 0.96 21.75
N SER A 211 31.45 0.09 20.89
CA SER A 211 31.34 0.35 19.44
C SER A 211 30.27 1.39 19.04
N GLY A 212 29.54 1.96 20.01
CA GLY A 212 28.46 2.92 19.75
C GLY A 212 27.09 2.30 19.56
N ILE A 213 26.96 0.97 19.58
CA ILE A 213 25.67 0.28 19.45
C ILE A 213 24.92 0.37 20.78
N ALA A 214 23.66 0.82 20.74
CA ALA A 214 22.72 0.72 21.85
C ALA A 214 21.88 -0.55 21.71
N TYR A 215 21.74 -1.32 22.78
CA TYR A 215 20.99 -2.58 22.79
C TYR A 215 20.25 -2.80 24.10
N MET A 216 19.24 -3.66 24.04
CA MET A 216 18.49 -4.13 25.20
C MET A 216 18.17 -5.61 25.04
N VAL A 217 18.26 -6.35 26.15
CA VAL A 217 17.80 -7.73 26.22
C VAL A 217 16.45 -7.74 26.93
N LEU A 218 15.42 -8.18 26.21
CA LEU A 218 14.08 -8.33 26.76
C LEU A 218 13.85 -9.76 27.23
N SER A 219 13.38 -9.93 28.46
CA SER A 219 12.92 -11.25 28.91
C SER A 219 11.63 -11.63 28.17
N LYS A 220 11.32 -12.94 28.11
CA LYS A 220 10.10 -13.44 27.49
C LYS A 220 8.84 -12.83 28.12
N GLU A 221 8.86 -12.59 29.42
CA GLU A 221 7.74 -11.97 30.17
C GLU A 221 7.53 -10.52 29.72
N LEU A 222 8.58 -9.74 29.56
CA LEU A 222 8.49 -8.36 29.01
C LEU A 222 8.08 -8.34 27.55
N SER A 223 8.48 -9.33 26.75
CA SER A 223 8.09 -9.47 25.35
C SER A 223 6.60 -9.79 25.20
N LEU A 224 6.02 -10.64 26.05
CA LEU A 224 4.60 -11.04 26.01
C LEU A 224 3.63 -9.92 26.44
N ILE A 225 4.11 -8.88 27.11
CA ILE A 225 3.27 -7.73 27.48
C ILE A 225 2.94 -6.85 26.27
N HIS A 226 3.59 -7.05 25.09
CA HIS A 226 3.57 -6.15 23.95
C HIS A 226 3.18 -6.78 22.62
N ILE A 227 2.83 -8.06 22.61
CA ILE A 227 2.30 -8.77 21.45
C ILE A 227 0.76 -8.80 21.50
#